data_81bb061c5b7e7a6f817e30cdfa148142
#
_entry.id   81bb061c5b7e7a6f817e30cdfa148142
#
_cell.length_a   1.000
_cell.length_b   1.000
_cell.length_c   1.000
_cell.angle_alpha   90.00
_cell.angle_beta   90.00
_cell.angle_gamma   90.00
#
_symmetry.space_group_name_H-M   'P 1'
#
loop_
_entity.id
_entity.type
_entity.pdbx_description
1 polymer ?
#
loop_
_entity_poly.entity_id
_entity_poly.type
_entity_poly.pdbx_seq_one_letter_code
_entity_poly.pdbx_strand_id
1 'polypeptide(L)'
;LRMFGNVPSSRPTAWNSYLKSIKHIEIEEATLTGSFASYFRGTDFPVLESVRIEQCNLSGVTSFEMAFYNSGIEKVIIRDNDYPKAPSLLTATQYMFSLCRNLSELDLSGLDTSAVTNMYAMFQNCTSLEELDLSNFDTSSATNMYAMFSGCRSLEKLDVSNFDTSSVAHMQFMFEKCSILEELDLSNFDTSSVTNMSYMFQLCPALKSLYLDNFTDAAIMTGMFAGTTSLTYLFV
;
A
#
# COMPACT_ATOMS: atom_id res chain seq x y z
N LEU A 1 21.65 9.59 5.00
CA LEU A 1 22.36 8.31 5.01
C LEU A 1 22.36 7.73 3.62
N ARG A 2 23.52 7.37 3.12
CA ARG A 2 23.66 6.65 1.83
C ARG A 2 24.17 5.25 2.07
N MET A 3 23.64 4.29 1.34
CA MET A 3 23.99 2.88 1.43
C MET A 3 24.21 2.29 0.05
N PHE A 4 25.27 1.47 -0.09
CA PHE A 4 25.65 0.79 -1.33
C PHE A 4 26.02 -0.66 -1.04
N GLY A 5 26.04 -1.49 -2.05
CA GLY A 5 26.45 -2.90 -1.95
C GLY A 5 25.42 -3.75 -1.20
N ASN A 6 25.82 -4.58 -0.27
CA ASN A 6 24.90 -5.45 0.47
C ASN A 6 24.29 -4.70 1.66
N VAL A 7 22.99 -4.44 1.62
CA VAL A 7 22.23 -3.82 2.71
C VAL A 7 21.60 -4.94 3.56
N PRO A 8 22.01 -5.05 4.84
CA PRO A 8 21.48 -6.11 5.70
C PRO A 8 20.03 -5.83 6.11
N SER A 9 19.22 -6.89 6.24
CA SER A 9 17.84 -6.81 6.75
C SER A 9 17.74 -6.43 8.24
N SER A 10 18.85 -6.50 8.98
CA SER A 10 18.94 -5.99 10.34
C SER A 10 19.77 -4.69 10.35
N ARG A 11 19.22 -3.64 10.94
CA ARG A 11 19.94 -2.35 11.04
C ARG A 11 21.23 -2.50 11.83
N PRO A 12 22.37 -1.97 11.31
CA PRO A 12 23.63 -1.96 12.06
C PRO A 12 23.47 -1.20 13.39
N THR A 13 23.94 -1.76 14.48
CA THR A 13 23.86 -1.13 15.81
C THR A 13 24.59 0.22 15.88
N ALA A 14 25.61 0.43 15.03
CA ALA A 14 26.31 1.69 14.88
C ALA A 14 25.40 2.86 14.49
N TRP A 15 24.21 2.59 13.89
CA TRP A 15 23.25 3.64 13.52
C TRP A 15 22.45 4.17 14.71
N ASN A 16 22.36 3.43 15.81
CA ASN A 16 21.46 3.74 16.93
C ASN A 16 21.66 5.16 17.48
N SER A 17 22.88 5.69 17.46
CA SER A 17 23.16 7.06 17.89
C SER A 17 22.69 8.14 16.91
N TYR A 18 22.41 7.78 15.65
CA TYR A 18 22.07 8.72 14.59
C TYR A 18 20.60 8.63 14.14
N LEU A 19 19.88 7.56 14.50
CA LEU A 19 18.51 7.32 14.03
C LEU A 19 17.57 8.52 14.22
N LYS A 20 17.75 9.24 15.35
CA LYS A 20 16.93 10.42 15.69
C LYS A 20 17.26 11.69 14.91
N SER A 21 18.32 11.69 14.11
CA SER A 21 18.77 12.84 13.32
C SER A 21 18.75 12.57 11.82
N ILE A 22 18.53 11.32 11.40
CA ILE A 22 18.48 10.97 9.98
C ILE A 22 17.16 11.46 9.38
N LYS A 23 17.26 12.35 8.39
CA LYS A 23 16.12 12.89 7.63
C LYS A 23 15.94 12.20 6.28
N HIS A 24 17.03 11.80 5.65
CA HIS A 24 17.00 11.22 4.30
C HIS A 24 17.83 9.94 4.26
N ILE A 25 17.29 8.90 3.61
CA ILE A 25 17.99 7.64 3.36
C ILE A 25 17.98 7.39 1.85
N GLU A 26 19.15 7.14 1.29
CA GLU A 26 19.36 6.78 -0.12
C GLU A 26 20.05 5.42 -0.16
N ILE A 27 19.46 4.47 -0.85
CA ILE A 27 20.00 3.12 -1.10
C ILE A 27 20.10 2.99 -2.61
N GLU A 28 21.30 2.90 -3.11
CA GLU A 28 21.60 2.89 -4.55
C GLU A 28 22.58 1.76 -4.88
N GLU A 29 22.44 1.18 -6.06
CA GLU A 29 23.33 0.14 -6.56
C GLU A 29 23.60 -0.98 -5.51
N ALA A 30 22.54 -1.38 -4.81
CA ALA A 30 22.64 -2.28 -3.66
C ALA A 30 21.85 -3.58 -3.86
N THR A 31 22.23 -4.61 -3.12
CA THR A 31 21.45 -5.84 -2.98
C THR A 31 20.81 -5.90 -1.61
N LEU A 32 19.48 -5.99 -1.59
CA LEU A 32 18.68 -6.11 -0.38
C LEU A 32 18.14 -7.54 -0.30
N THR A 33 18.32 -8.19 0.84
CA THR A 33 17.85 -9.56 1.05
C THR A 33 17.25 -9.75 2.45
N GLY A 34 16.28 -10.65 2.55
CA GLY A 34 15.62 -10.97 3.81
C GLY A 34 14.47 -10.01 4.14
N SER A 35 14.12 -9.91 5.41
CA SER A 35 12.97 -9.13 5.86
C SER A 35 13.36 -7.71 6.27
N PHE A 36 12.75 -6.72 5.62
CA PHE A 36 12.82 -5.30 5.98
C PHE A 36 11.61 -4.87 6.84
N ALA A 37 10.99 -5.81 7.53
CA ALA A 37 9.87 -5.52 8.41
C ALA A 37 10.26 -4.47 9.47
N SER A 38 9.42 -3.45 9.60
CA SER A 38 9.62 -2.31 10.54
C SER A 38 10.94 -1.54 10.36
N TYR A 39 11.60 -1.65 9.21
CA TYR A 39 12.97 -1.15 9.03
C TYR A 39 13.08 0.38 9.13
N PHE A 40 12.11 1.15 8.62
CA PHE A 40 12.08 2.61 8.59
C PHE A 40 10.93 3.21 9.41
N ARG A 41 10.39 2.48 10.39
CA ARG A 41 9.21 2.94 11.14
C ARG A 41 9.48 4.23 11.94
N GLY A 42 8.43 5.03 12.12
CA GLY A 42 8.54 6.36 12.74
C GLY A 42 9.03 6.37 14.18
N THR A 43 8.82 5.31 14.96
CA THR A 43 9.35 5.21 16.32
C THR A 43 10.87 5.18 16.38
N ASP A 44 11.50 4.65 15.33
CA ASP A 44 12.97 4.53 15.26
C ASP A 44 13.59 5.74 14.54
N PHE A 45 12.87 6.27 13.53
CA PHE A 45 13.30 7.42 12.73
C PHE A 45 12.29 8.57 12.85
N PRO A 46 12.24 9.27 13.98
CA PRO A 46 11.19 10.26 14.27
C PRO A 46 11.23 11.52 13.40
N VAL A 47 12.32 11.77 12.69
CA VAL A 47 12.51 12.93 11.81
C VAL A 47 12.79 12.53 10.36
N LEU A 48 12.50 11.30 9.98
CA LEU A 48 12.71 10.81 8.61
C LEU A 48 11.72 11.49 7.66
N GLU A 49 12.25 12.17 6.66
CA GLU A 49 11.48 12.91 5.65
C GLU A 49 11.42 12.14 4.33
N SER A 50 12.51 11.44 3.94
CA SER A 50 12.49 10.67 2.68
C SER A 50 13.32 9.40 2.71
N VAL A 51 12.87 8.41 1.90
CA VAL A 51 13.63 7.19 1.57
C VAL A 51 13.61 6.99 0.05
N ARG A 52 14.77 6.71 -0.53
CA ARG A 52 14.94 6.34 -1.94
C ARG A 52 15.66 5.00 -2.02
N ILE A 53 15.13 4.08 -2.80
CA ILE A 53 15.70 2.76 -3.10
C ILE A 53 15.69 2.64 -4.61
N GLU A 54 16.83 2.91 -5.23
CA GLU A 54 16.93 2.99 -6.70
C GLU A 54 18.10 2.14 -7.21
N GLN A 55 17.93 1.55 -8.39
CA GLN A 55 18.96 0.71 -9.05
C GLN A 55 19.42 -0.46 -8.16
N CYS A 56 18.50 -0.99 -7.34
CA CYS A 56 18.79 -2.03 -6.38
C CYS A 56 18.27 -3.40 -6.82
N ASN A 57 18.92 -4.46 -6.36
CA ASN A 57 18.39 -5.81 -6.46
C ASN A 57 17.51 -6.10 -5.25
N LEU A 58 16.19 -6.17 -5.44
CA LEU A 58 15.20 -6.47 -4.40
C LEU A 58 14.70 -7.93 -4.46
N SER A 59 15.16 -8.75 -5.40
CA SER A 59 14.64 -10.12 -5.60
C SER A 59 14.74 -11.02 -4.35
N GLY A 60 15.69 -10.73 -3.47
CA GLY A 60 15.87 -11.46 -2.21
C GLY A 60 15.09 -10.89 -1.01
N VAL A 61 14.33 -9.81 -1.20
CA VAL A 61 13.51 -9.23 -0.12
C VAL A 61 12.26 -10.08 0.11
N THR A 62 12.00 -10.47 1.35
CA THR A 62 10.88 -11.33 1.69
C THR A 62 9.70 -10.59 2.32
N SER A 63 9.94 -9.43 2.94
CA SER A 63 8.89 -8.65 3.62
C SER A 63 9.25 -7.18 3.73
N PHE A 64 8.24 -6.31 3.49
CA PHE A 64 8.20 -4.91 3.87
C PHE A 64 7.07 -4.63 4.89
N GLU A 65 6.65 -5.64 5.65
CA GLU A 65 5.65 -5.48 6.69
C GLU A 65 5.99 -4.32 7.63
N MET A 66 5.06 -3.38 7.81
CA MET A 66 5.26 -2.21 8.69
C MET A 66 6.53 -1.39 8.38
N ALA A 67 7.15 -1.53 7.21
CA ALA A 67 8.49 -0.95 6.95
C ALA A 67 8.54 0.55 7.26
N PHE A 68 7.49 1.31 6.96
CA PHE A 68 7.36 2.75 7.23
C PHE A 68 6.25 3.07 8.25
N TYR A 69 5.74 2.07 8.97
CA TYR A 69 4.60 2.23 9.86
C TYR A 69 4.73 3.43 10.80
N ASN A 70 3.67 4.28 10.82
CA ASN A 70 3.58 5.46 11.67
C ASN A 70 4.80 6.40 11.56
N SER A 71 5.33 6.54 10.34
CA SER A 71 6.43 7.46 10.04
C SER A 71 5.90 8.84 9.67
N GLY A 72 6.65 9.88 10.01
CA GLY A 72 6.44 11.25 9.55
C GLY A 72 6.90 11.49 8.11
N ILE A 73 7.28 10.43 7.39
CA ILE A 73 7.85 10.48 6.05
C ILE A 73 6.93 11.20 5.06
N GLU A 74 7.54 12.03 4.21
CA GLU A 74 6.84 12.80 3.17
C GLU A 74 6.99 12.18 1.78
N LYS A 75 8.11 11.46 1.56
CA LYS A 75 8.48 10.93 0.25
C LYS A 75 9.11 9.54 0.34
N VAL A 76 8.60 8.60 -0.47
CA VAL A 76 9.23 7.28 -0.69
C VAL A 76 9.32 7.00 -2.18
N ILE A 77 10.51 6.60 -2.64
CA ILE A 77 10.76 6.18 -4.02
C ILE A 77 11.41 4.80 -3.99
N ILE A 78 10.77 3.83 -4.65
CA ILE A 78 11.29 2.48 -4.89
C ILE A 78 11.11 2.22 -6.38
N ARG A 79 12.15 2.54 -7.18
CA ARG A 79 12.08 2.46 -8.64
C ARG A 79 13.39 2.05 -9.29
N ASP A 80 13.36 1.83 -10.60
CA ASP A 80 14.52 1.49 -11.44
C ASP A 80 15.30 0.28 -10.91
N ASN A 81 14.60 -0.65 -10.26
CA ASN A 81 15.18 -1.83 -9.65
C ASN A 81 15.26 -3.00 -10.65
N ASP A 82 15.62 -2.68 -11.91
CA ASP A 82 15.73 -3.62 -13.03
C ASP A 82 17.01 -4.48 -12.95
N TYR A 83 17.12 -5.28 -11.91
CA TYR A 83 18.05 -6.40 -11.96
C TYR A 83 17.37 -7.63 -12.57
N PRO A 84 18.14 -8.58 -13.16
CA PRO A 84 17.52 -9.66 -13.93
C PRO A 84 16.40 -10.29 -13.14
N LYS A 85 15.21 -10.36 -13.77
CA LYS A 85 13.96 -10.89 -13.22
C LYS A 85 14.16 -12.29 -12.60
N ALA A 86 14.69 -12.32 -11.38
CA ALA A 86 14.48 -13.45 -10.51
C ALA A 86 13.04 -13.33 -9.96
N PRO A 87 12.34 -14.45 -9.72
CA PRO A 87 11.03 -14.41 -9.10
C PRO A 87 11.09 -13.62 -7.79
N SER A 88 10.13 -12.75 -7.55
CA SER A 88 10.02 -12.00 -6.30
C SER A 88 9.83 -12.95 -5.13
N LEU A 89 10.57 -12.73 -4.05
CA LEU A 89 10.36 -13.40 -2.77
C LEU A 89 9.51 -12.57 -1.80
N LEU A 90 9.07 -11.38 -2.23
CA LEU A 90 8.26 -10.47 -1.42
C LEU A 90 6.85 -11.03 -1.26
N THR A 91 6.52 -11.50 -0.07
CA THR A 91 5.19 -12.09 0.23
C THR A 91 4.31 -11.20 1.12
N ALA A 92 4.88 -10.19 1.78
CA ALA A 92 4.21 -9.43 2.81
C ALA A 92 4.49 -7.93 2.72
N THR A 93 3.42 -7.13 2.55
CA THR A 93 3.45 -5.66 2.55
C THR A 93 2.42 -5.07 3.51
N GLN A 94 1.83 -5.90 4.41
CA GLN A 94 0.82 -5.43 5.35
C GLN A 94 1.35 -4.27 6.20
N TYR A 95 0.54 -3.23 6.36
CA TYR A 95 0.85 -2.01 7.08
C TYR A 95 2.08 -1.24 6.58
N MET A 96 2.61 -1.53 5.38
CA MET A 96 3.89 -0.96 4.91
C MET A 96 3.95 0.56 5.09
N PHE A 97 2.90 1.29 4.72
CA PHE A 97 2.78 2.75 4.86
C PHE A 97 1.68 3.18 5.84
N SER A 98 1.11 2.25 6.60
CA SER A 98 0.01 2.60 7.50
C SER A 98 0.41 3.70 8.48
N LEU A 99 -0.46 4.71 8.61
CA LEU A 99 -0.27 5.91 9.43
C LEU A 99 0.86 6.85 8.95
N CYS A 100 1.34 6.74 7.72
CA CYS A 100 2.24 7.71 7.11
C CYS A 100 1.43 8.94 6.68
N ARG A 101 1.05 9.77 7.65
CA ARG A 101 0.08 10.86 7.46
C ARG A 101 0.58 12.01 6.62
N ASN A 102 1.90 12.18 6.51
CA ASN A 102 2.54 13.25 5.76
C ASN A 102 2.99 12.77 4.36
N LEU A 103 2.83 11.48 4.05
CA LEU A 103 3.26 10.91 2.77
C LEU A 103 2.44 11.52 1.64
N SER A 104 3.11 12.28 0.78
CA SER A 104 2.51 12.98 -0.36
C SER A 104 3.15 12.58 -1.69
N GLU A 105 4.37 12.03 -1.67
CA GLU A 105 5.05 11.55 -2.87
C GLU A 105 5.46 10.09 -2.71
N LEU A 106 4.86 9.22 -3.53
CA LEU A 106 5.07 7.78 -3.48
C LEU A 106 5.25 7.20 -4.88
N ASP A 107 6.43 6.66 -5.15
CA ASP A 107 6.74 5.92 -6.37
C ASP A 107 7.15 4.49 -6.01
N LEU A 108 6.35 3.52 -6.41
CA LEU A 108 6.57 2.09 -6.18
C LEU A 108 6.79 1.32 -7.48
N SER A 109 7.12 2.00 -8.58
CA SER A 109 7.25 1.40 -9.92
C SER A 109 8.30 0.28 -10.00
N GLY A 110 9.29 0.28 -9.10
CA GLY A 110 10.29 -0.78 -8.98
C GLY A 110 9.98 -1.88 -7.97
N LEU A 111 8.75 -1.93 -7.44
CA LEU A 111 8.35 -2.96 -6.47
C LEU A 111 7.60 -4.09 -7.18
N ASP A 112 8.16 -5.29 -7.20
CA ASP A 112 7.48 -6.47 -7.72
C ASP A 112 6.57 -7.08 -6.65
N THR A 113 5.25 -6.98 -6.89
CA THR A 113 4.21 -7.46 -5.96
C THR A 113 3.62 -8.82 -6.34
N SER A 114 4.11 -9.47 -7.39
CA SER A 114 3.52 -10.71 -7.95
C SER A 114 3.42 -11.88 -6.98
N ALA A 115 4.28 -11.93 -5.94
CA ALA A 115 4.24 -12.95 -4.91
C ALA A 115 3.59 -12.47 -3.59
N VAL A 116 3.08 -11.22 -3.54
CA VAL A 116 2.50 -10.67 -2.32
C VAL A 116 1.12 -11.26 -2.06
N THR A 117 0.98 -11.95 -0.94
CA THR A 117 -0.30 -12.57 -0.53
C THR A 117 -1.09 -11.71 0.45
N ASN A 118 -0.44 -10.80 1.16
CA ASN A 118 -1.07 -9.98 2.20
C ASN A 118 -0.77 -8.49 2.01
N MET A 119 -1.81 -7.73 1.60
CA MET A 119 -1.78 -6.28 1.42
C MET A 119 -2.62 -5.54 2.49
N TYR A 120 -2.89 -6.20 3.62
CA TYR A 120 -3.69 -5.68 4.73
C TYR A 120 -3.20 -4.29 5.15
N ALA A 121 -4.10 -3.29 5.10
CA ALA A 121 -3.87 -1.91 5.56
C ALA A 121 -2.60 -1.25 4.99
N MET A 122 -2.16 -1.63 3.77
CA MET A 122 -0.88 -1.18 3.21
C MET A 122 -0.75 0.34 3.18
N PHE A 123 -1.81 1.07 2.81
CA PHE A 123 -1.86 2.54 2.74
C PHE A 123 -2.82 3.17 3.76
N GLN A 124 -3.20 2.42 4.80
CA GLN A 124 -4.18 2.89 5.77
C GLN A 124 -3.77 4.21 6.43
N ASN A 125 -4.67 5.20 6.40
CA ASN A 125 -4.44 6.54 6.97
C ASN A 125 -3.22 7.30 6.38
N CYS A 126 -2.91 7.10 5.10
CA CYS A 126 -2.04 7.99 4.33
C CYS A 126 -2.85 9.25 3.96
N THR A 127 -3.04 10.14 4.93
CA THR A 127 -4.02 11.24 4.82
C THR A 127 -3.62 12.38 3.90
N SER A 128 -2.35 12.47 3.49
CA SER A 128 -1.83 13.49 2.57
C SER A 128 -1.59 12.98 1.15
N LEU A 129 -1.88 11.70 0.89
CA LEU A 129 -1.68 11.10 -0.42
C LEU A 129 -2.85 11.50 -1.34
N GLU A 130 -2.57 12.34 -2.35
CA GLU A 130 -3.55 12.86 -3.31
C GLU A 130 -3.67 11.96 -4.54
N GLU A 131 -2.55 11.41 -4.98
CA GLU A 131 -2.44 10.50 -6.13
C GLU A 131 -1.66 9.25 -5.74
N LEU A 132 -2.01 8.13 -6.35
CA LEU A 132 -1.34 6.85 -6.13
C LEU A 132 -1.33 6.03 -7.42
N ASP A 133 -0.14 5.87 -8.00
CA ASP A 133 0.06 5.01 -9.18
C ASP A 133 0.35 3.57 -8.74
N LEU A 134 -0.56 2.66 -9.07
CA LEU A 134 -0.46 1.22 -8.82
C LEU A 134 -0.48 0.41 -10.13
N SER A 135 -0.21 1.05 -11.26
CA SER A 135 -0.28 0.42 -12.58
C SER A 135 0.68 -0.79 -12.74
N ASN A 136 1.76 -0.80 -11.94
CA ASN A 136 2.72 -1.91 -11.89
C ASN A 136 2.36 -3.03 -10.89
N PHE A 137 1.29 -2.86 -10.09
CA PHE A 137 0.94 -3.88 -9.09
C PHE A 137 0.34 -5.11 -9.74
N ASP A 138 0.92 -6.26 -9.47
CA ASP A 138 0.32 -7.57 -9.71
C ASP A 138 -0.29 -8.07 -8.40
N THR A 139 -1.62 -8.20 -8.37
CA THR A 139 -2.37 -8.64 -7.19
C THR A 139 -2.90 -10.06 -7.29
N SER A 140 -2.51 -10.80 -8.32
CA SER A 140 -3.02 -12.16 -8.60
C SER A 140 -2.78 -13.18 -7.47
N SER A 141 -1.73 -12.95 -6.64
CA SER A 141 -1.46 -13.78 -5.46
C SER A 141 -2.12 -13.27 -4.17
N ALA A 142 -2.76 -12.08 -4.19
CA ALA A 142 -3.28 -11.46 -2.99
C ALA A 142 -4.54 -12.17 -2.47
N THR A 143 -4.56 -12.47 -1.18
CA THR A 143 -5.69 -13.08 -0.49
C THR A 143 -6.35 -12.15 0.52
N ASN A 144 -5.69 -11.05 0.88
CA ASN A 144 -6.18 -10.12 1.90
C ASN A 144 -5.87 -8.67 1.52
N MET A 145 -6.95 -7.88 1.30
CA MET A 145 -6.92 -6.45 1.01
C MET A 145 -7.70 -5.63 2.06
N TYR A 146 -7.88 -6.19 3.28
CA TYR A 146 -8.57 -5.52 4.37
C TYR A 146 -7.99 -4.11 4.61
N ALA A 147 -8.83 -3.09 4.61
CA ALA A 147 -8.49 -1.69 4.91
C ALA A 147 -7.33 -1.10 4.06
N MET A 148 -7.05 -1.66 2.87
CA MET A 148 -5.86 -1.30 2.08
C MET A 148 -5.74 0.22 1.87
N PHE A 149 -6.84 0.92 1.59
CA PHE A 149 -6.89 2.38 1.37
C PHE A 149 -7.72 3.11 2.43
N SER A 150 -8.08 2.45 3.54
CA SER A 150 -8.91 3.06 4.59
C SER A 150 -8.27 4.33 5.13
N GLY A 151 -9.02 5.43 5.13
CA GLY A 151 -8.56 6.71 5.65
C GLY A 151 -7.61 7.48 4.73
N CYS A 152 -7.48 7.14 3.46
CA CYS A 152 -6.80 7.96 2.44
C CYS A 152 -7.70 9.14 2.06
N ARG A 153 -7.75 10.13 2.96
CA ARG A 153 -8.76 11.20 2.92
C ARG A 153 -8.55 12.23 1.82
N SER A 154 -7.33 12.36 1.32
CA SER A 154 -6.96 13.29 0.26
C SER A 154 -6.86 12.61 -1.11
N LEU A 155 -7.17 11.31 -1.21
CA LEU A 155 -7.09 10.59 -2.47
C LEU A 155 -8.24 11.03 -3.38
N GLU A 156 -7.88 11.71 -4.49
CA GLU A 156 -8.85 12.28 -5.43
C GLU A 156 -9.28 11.25 -6.47
N LYS A 157 -8.33 10.43 -6.93
CA LYS A 157 -8.52 9.40 -7.94
C LYS A 157 -7.76 8.14 -7.57
N LEU A 158 -8.30 7.01 -7.95
CA LEU A 158 -7.63 5.73 -7.78
C LEU A 158 -7.99 4.81 -8.96
N ASP A 159 -6.98 4.42 -9.72
CA ASP A 159 -7.10 3.41 -10.77
C ASP A 159 -6.64 2.05 -10.23
N VAL A 160 -7.56 1.10 -10.21
CA VAL A 160 -7.34 -0.29 -9.79
C VAL A 160 -7.80 -1.28 -10.87
N SER A 161 -7.85 -0.82 -12.12
CA SER A 161 -8.31 -1.61 -13.27
C SER A 161 -7.41 -2.83 -13.56
N ASN A 162 -6.14 -2.80 -13.09
CA ASN A 162 -5.20 -3.91 -13.19
C ASN A 162 -5.29 -4.91 -12.02
N PHE A 163 -6.13 -4.66 -11.00
CA PHE A 163 -6.21 -5.57 -9.86
C PHE A 163 -6.94 -6.86 -10.22
N ASP A 164 -6.29 -7.99 -9.96
CA ASP A 164 -6.93 -9.31 -9.91
C ASP A 164 -7.33 -9.59 -8.46
N THR A 165 -8.63 -9.71 -8.22
CA THR A 165 -9.18 -9.96 -6.88
C THR A 165 -9.76 -11.35 -6.71
N SER A 166 -9.62 -12.23 -7.70
CA SER A 166 -10.24 -13.56 -7.74
C SER A 166 -9.87 -14.46 -6.54
N SER A 167 -8.70 -14.24 -5.94
CA SER A 167 -8.22 -14.97 -4.75
C SER A 167 -8.47 -14.24 -3.43
N VAL A 168 -9.03 -13.03 -3.44
CA VAL A 168 -9.18 -12.20 -2.25
C VAL A 168 -10.37 -12.63 -1.41
N ALA A 169 -10.13 -12.96 -0.13
CA ALA A 169 -11.17 -13.35 0.82
C ALA A 169 -11.67 -12.19 1.71
N HIS A 170 -10.88 -11.15 1.89
CA HIS A 170 -11.15 -10.06 2.86
C HIS A 170 -10.98 -8.69 2.22
N MET A 171 -12.10 -7.92 2.11
CA MET A 171 -12.14 -6.55 1.58
C MET A 171 -12.83 -5.56 2.54
N GLN A 172 -13.00 -5.93 3.83
CA GLN A 172 -13.63 -5.05 4.80
C GLN A 172 -12.85 -3.72 4.89
N PHE A 173 -13.57 -2.60 4.96
CA PHE A 173 -13.01 -1.26 5.12
C PHE A 173 -12.07 -0.81 4.00
N MET A 174 -12.00 -1.52 2.85
CA MET A 174 -10.95 -1.29 1.84
C MET A 174 -10.84 0.18 1.41
N PHE A 175 -11.97 0.88 1.24
CA PHE A 175 -12.04 2.30 0.87
C PHE A 175 -12.72 3.17 1.94
N GLU A 176 -12.82 2.67 3.18
CA GLU A 176 -13.43 3.41 4.29
C GLU A 176 -12.78 4.80 4.43
N LYS A 177 -13.58 5.84 4.58
CA LYS A 177 -13.10 7.24 4.79
C LYS A 177 -12.22 7.79 3.66
N CYS A 178 -12.34 7.32 2.42
CA CYS A 178 -11.82 8.01 1.23
C CYS A 178 -12.72 9.22 0.96
N SER A 179 -12.48 10.32 1.70
CA SER A 179 -13.48 11.36 1.94
C SER A 179 -13.77 12.24 0.73
N ILE A 180 -12.82 12.37 -0.22
CA ILE A 180 -12.95 13.23 -1.40
C ILE A 180 -12.99 12.43 -2.71
N LEU A 181 -12.88 11.12 -2.66
CA LEU A 181 -12.98 10.24 -3.84
C LEU A 181 -14.41 10.34 -4.40
N GLU A 182 -14.56 10.85 -5.64
CA GLU A 182 -15.87 11.11 -6.26
C GLU A 182 -16.36 9.94 -7.10
N GLU A 183 -15.46 9.21 -7.73
CA GLU A 183 -15.75 8.09 -8.61
C GLU A 183 -14.80 6.92 -8.36
N LEU A 184 -15.30 5.71 -8.42
CA LEU A 184 -14.50 4.50 -8.31
C LEU A 184 -15.07 3.40 -9.23
N ASP A 185 -14.22 2.90 -10.12
CA ASP A 185 -14.54 1.79 -11.01
C ASP A 185 -13.92 0.50 -10.49
N LEU A 186 -14.77 -0.42 -10.07
CA LEU A 186 -14.42 -1.77 -9.61
C LEU A 186 -15.08 -2.85 -10.50
N SER A 187 -15.41 -2.51 -11.74
CA SER A 187 -16.05 -3.44 -12.69
C SER A 187 -15.19 -4.68 -12.99
N ASN A 188 -13.87 -4.57 -12.80
CA ASN A 188 -12.91 -5.68 -12.91
C ASN A 188 -12.82 -6.56 -11.64
N PHE A 189 -13.40 -6.14 -10.50
CA PHE A 189 -13.27 -6.91 -9.26
C PHE A 189 -14.12 -8.17 -9.29
N ASP A 190 -13.49 -9.32 -9.17
CA ASP A 190 -14.15 -10.60 -8.90
C ASP A 190 -14.30 -10.79 -7.39
N THR A 191 -15.53 -10.74 -6.89
CA THR A 191 -15.81 -10.92 -5.46
C THR A 191 -16.29 -12.32 -5.10
N SER A 192 -16.19 -13.29 -6.02
CA SER A 192 -16.69 -14.65 -5.80
C SER A 192 -16.04 -15.40 -4.63
N SER A 193 -14.79 -15.08 -4.34
CA SER A 193 -14.04 -15.62 -3.17
C SER A 193 -14.18 -14.78 -1.90
N VAL A 194 -14.79 -13.58 -1.99
CA VAL A 194 -14.85 -12.65 -0.85
C VAL A 194 -15.91 -13.10 0.14
N THR A 195 -15.52 -13.25 1.40
CA THR A 195 -16.42 -13.65 2.48
C THR A 195 -16.99 -12.46 3.26
N ASN A 196 -16.31 -11.33 3.23
CA ASN A 196 -16.73 -10.15 3.99
C ASN A 196 -16.28 -8.85 3.30
N MET A 197 -17.24 -7.95 3.02
CA MET A 197 -17.07 -6.61 2.45
C MET A 197 -17.67 -5.54 3.38
N SER A 198 -17.82 -5.84 4.69
CA SER A 198 -18.42 -4.89 5.62
C SER A 198 -17.66 -3.57 5.64
N TYR A 199 -18.39 -2.45 5.65
CA TYR A 199 -17.87 -1.10 5.73
C TYR A 199 -16.94 -0.68 4.59
N MET A 200 -16.97 -1.39 3.44
CA MET A 200 -16.02 -1.19 2.35
C MET A 200 -15.98 0.26 1.85
N PHE A 201 -17.12 0.92 1.76
CA PHE A 201 -17.25 2.32 1.34
C PHE A 201 -17.81 3.22 2.46
N GLN A 202 -17.66 2.82 3.72
CA GLN A 202 -18.17 3.60 4.84
C GLN A 202 -17.52 4.98 4.90
N LEU A 203 -18.31 6.02 5.14
CA LEU A 203 -17.84 7.41 5.29
C LEU A 203 -17.05 7.94 4.08
N CYS A 204 -17.55 7.63 2.86
CA CYS A 204 -17.10 8.21 1.60
C CYS A 204 -18.12 9.28 1.13
N PRO A 205 -18.20 10.45 1.78
CA PRO A 205 -19.28 11.42 1.54
C PRO A 205 -19.24 12.05 0.16
N ALA A 206 -18.10 12.08 -0.53
CA ALA A 206 -17.99 12.64 -1.87
C ALA A 206 -18.27 11.64 -3.00
N LEU A 207 -18.34 10.34 -2.69
CA LEU A 207 -18.51 9.29 -3.71
C LEU A 207 -19.88 9.40 -4.38
N LYS A 208 -19.87 9.70 -5.68
CA LYS A 208 -21.05 9.93 -6.53
C LYS A 208 -21.34 8.76 -7.46
N SER A 209 -20.28 8.16 -8.02
CA SER A 209 -20.37 7.09 -9.01
C SER A 209 -19.56 5.87 -8.59
N LEU A 210 -20.18 4.69 -8.62
CA LEU A 210 -19.54 3.43 -8.25
C LEU A 210 -19.98 2.33 -9.22
N TYR A 211 -19.00 1.59 -9.77
CA TYR A 211 -19.22 0.49 -10.72
C TYR A 211 -18.83 -0.83 -10.05
N LEU A 212 -19.77 -1.78 -9.99
CA LEU A 212 -19.65 -3.05 -9.24
C LEU A 212 -20.10 -4.26 -10.09
N ASP A 213 -19.90 -4.26 -11.41
CA ASP A 213 -20.49 -5.21 -12.36
C ASP A 213 -20.30 -6.71 -12.02
N ASN A 214 -19.23 -7.06 -11.29
CA ASN A 214 -18.92 -8.44 -10.91
C ASN A 214 -19.00 -8.70 -9.39
N PHE A 215 -19.73 -7.84 -8.67
CA PHE A 215 -19.95 -8.05 -7.24
C PHE A 215 -21.01 -9.12 -7.00
N THR A 216 -20.73 -10.04 -6.09
CA THR A 216 -21.67 -11.07 -5.65
C THR A 216 -22.28 -10.68 -4.29
N ASP A 217 -23.53 -11.11 -4.05
CA ASP A 217 -24.24 -10.88 -2.78
C ASP A 217 -23.95 -11.95 -1.70
N ALA A 218 -23.03 -12.86 -1.99
CA ALA A 218 -22.70 -13.96 -1.06
C ALA A 218 -21.90 -13.52 0.18
N ALA A 219 -21.22 -12.36 0.12
CA ALA A 219 -20.40 -11.86 1.21
C ALA A 219 -21.21 -11.06 2.26
N ILE A 220 -20.66 -10.96 3.48
CA ILE A 220 -21.21 -10.08 4.51
C ILE A 220 -20.96 -8.62 4.11
N MET A 221 -22.02 -7.80 4.02
CA MET A 221 -21.97 -6.40 3.58
C MET A 221 -22.44 -5.41 4.64
N THR A 222 -22.28 -5.72 5.93
CA THR A 222 -22.75 -4.86 7.03
C THR A 222 -22.18 -3.45 6.90
N GLY A 223 -23.05 -2.43 6.85
CA GLY A 223 -22.64 -1.03 6.83
C GLY A 223 -21.82 -0.59 5.62
N MET A 224 -21.85 -1.35 4.52
CA MET A 224 -21.02 -1.13 3.33
C MET A 224 -21.03 0.32 2.85
N PHE A 225 -22.17 0.99 2.87
CA PHE A 225 -22.37 2.38 2.45
C PHE A 225 -22.72 3.33 3.59
N ALA A 226 -22.46 2.97 4.84
CA ALA A 226 -22.81 3.81 5.98
C ALA A 226 -22.10 5.17 5.92
N GLY A 227 -22.84 6.27 5.81
CA GLY A 227 -22.29 7.62 5.70
C GLY A 227 -21.77 8.01 4.32
N THR A 228 -22.05 7.22 3.28
CA THR A 228 -21.77 7.54 1.87
C THR A 228 -23.01 8.23 1.30
N THR A 229 -23.07 9.54 1.49
CA THR A 229 -24.32 10.32 1.33
C THR A 229 -24.54 10.92 -0.05
N SER A 230 -23.52 10.96 -0.91
CA SER A 230 -23.60 11.56 -2.25
C SER A 230 -23.76 10.55 -3.37
N LEU A 231 -23.84 9.25 -3.07
CA LEU A 231 -23.93 8.21 -4.09
C LEU A 231 -25.19 8.36 -4.90
N THR A 232 -25.03 8.66 -6.19
CA THR A 232 -26.13 8.92 -7.14
C THR A 232 -26.20 7.84 -8.22
N TYR A 233 -25.04 7.33 -8.62
CA TYR A 233 -24.90 6.32 -9.65
C TYR A 233 -24.26 5.06 -9.07
N LEU A 234 -25.02 3.98 -9.02
CA LEU A 234 -24.55 2.65 -8.64
C LEU A 234 -24.84 1.70 -9.80
N PHE A 235 -23.79 1.18 -10.41
CA PHE A 235 -23.86 0.20 -11.50
C PHE A 235 -23.53 -1.19 -10.93
N VAL A 236 -24.40 -2.16 -11.13
CA VAL A 236 -24.31 -3.54 -10.60
C VAL A 236 -24.76 -4.53 -11.66
#